data_2b44ecea3e24d5c0c85c73929ccebe01
#
_entry.id   2b44ecea3e24d5c0c85c73929ccebe01
#
_cell.length_a   1.000
_cell.length_b   1.000
_cell.length_c   1.000
_cell.angle_alpha   90.00
_cell.angle_beta   90.00
_cell.angle_gamma   90.00
#
_symmetry.space_group_name_H-M   'P 1'
#
loop_
_entity.id
_entity.type
_entity.pdbx_description
1 polymer ?
#
loop_
_entity_poly.entity_id
_entity_poly.type
_entity_poly.pdbx_seq_one_letter_code
_entity_poly.pdbx_strand_id
1 'polypeptide(L)'
;MKLFFMRILLFLLPFLFFVIDASAQSFSGAKYGGDFLSVGAGARALGMGSAHVAITNDVTSAYWNPAGLADVQSLDIAYMHSERFAGIVSYDYGAVAYPLKESESTIALSFFRQGVDNIANTLNAWDRDRNLPRENPEDYIEQFSVADMAFIFSYATRASKELSWGVNAKIVNHRLGPFADAWGYSLDAGVRYQMGNTRVGVHVMDLTTMMKFWSVDEAEFGDFEETFGDEIPSGQNERVLPTLKMGVGHSRELGDFTLTGAFDVDMRFENRQAFFINLGRISFEPHAGLEGTYKNRLSLRMGLTDVTTDLNNQVYISPTLGAGIHLNSVFIDYGFANFGGGATSLGVTHRISLRVTI
;
A
#
# COMPACT_ATOMS: atom_id res chain seq x y z
N MET A 1 -14.80 -32.49 6.60
CA MET A 1 -13.76 -31.57 7.12
C MET A 1 -12.34 -31.95 6.69
N LYS A 2 -11.83 -33.17 6.88
CA LYS A 2 -10.47 -33.58 6.44
C LYS A 2 -10.21 -33.52 4.93
N LEU A 3 -11.17 -33.90 4.08
CA LEU A 3 -11.06 -33.84 2.60
C LEU A 3 -11.05 -32.39 2.09
N PHE A 4 -11.64 -31.46 2.81
CA PHE A 4 -11.73 -30.05 2.45
C PHE A 4 -10.40 -29.33 2.71
N PHE A 5 -9.76 -29.58 3.85
CA PHE A 5 -8.42 -29.07 4.16
C PHE A 5 -7.37 -29.60 3.17
N MET A 6 -7.51 -30.86 2.74
CA MET A 6 -6.59 -31.47 1.77
C MET A 6 -6.75 -30.84 0.37
N ARG A 7 -7.97 -30.40 -0.03
CA ARG A 7 -8.19 -29.69 -1.30
C ARG A 7 -7.65 -28.27 -1.30
N ILE A 8 -7.72 -27.54 -0.18
CA ILE A 8 -7.12 -26.21 -0.04
C ILE A 8 -5.59 -26.33 -0.05
N LEU A 9 -5.01 -27.31 0.63
CA LEU A 9 -3.57 -27.56 0.63
C LEU A 9 -3.05 -27.92 -0.77
N LEU A 10 -3.82 -28.69 -1.56
CA LEU A 10 -3.48 -29.04 -2.94
C LEU A 10 -3.58 -27.87 -3.93
N PHE A 11 -4.39 -26.84 -3.63
CA PHE A 11 -4.47 -25.61 -4.43
C PHE A 11 -3.35 -24.62 -4.09
N LEU A 12 -2.80 -24.67 -2.87
CA LEU A 12 -1.67 -23.81 -2.44
C LEU A 12 -0.31 -24.39 -2.85
N LEU A 13 -0.22 -25.71 -3.07
CA LEU A 13 1.03 -26.38 -3.42
C LEU A 13 1.68 -25.94 -4.74
N PRO A 14 0.95 -25.66 -5.85
CA PRO A 14 1.59 -25.21 -7.09
C PRO A 14 2.15 -23.79 -7.03
N PHE A 15 1.69 -22.94 -6.08
CA PHE A 15 2.23 -21.57 -5.92
C PHE A 15 3.60 -21.55 -5.24
N LEU A 16 3.99 -22.59 -4.52
CA LEU A 16 5.30 -22.70 -3.87
C LEU A 16 6.46 -23.05 -4.83
N PHE A 17 6.18 -23.46 -6.08
CA PHE A 17 7.19 -23.92 -7.03
C PHE A 17 7.57 -22.92 -8.12
N PHE A 18 7.03 -21.71 -8.14
CA PHE A 18 7.45 -20.66 -9.08
C PHE A 18 8.56 -19.75 -8.53
N VAL A 19 9.59 -20.33 -7.92
CA VAL A 19 10.88 -19.64 -7.82
C VAL A 19 11.67 -20.00 -9.08
N ILE A 20 11.40 -19.31 -10.17
CA ILE A 20 12.24 -19.38 -11.38
C ILE A 20 13.51 -18.60 -11.05
N ASP A 21 14.62 -19.31 -10.96
CA ASP A 21 15.95 -18.71 -11.07
C ASP A 21 16.11 -18.10 -12.45
N ALA A 22 15.63 -16.89 -12.63
CA ALA A 22 15.97 -16.06 -13.77
C ALA A 22 17.37 -15.50 -13.51
N SER A 23 18.39 -16.18 -13.99
CA SER A 23 19.71 -15.61 -14.17
C SER A 23 19.61 -14.48 -15.20
N ALA A 24 19.42 -13.26 -14.72
CA ALA A 24 19.31 -12.06 -15.53
C ALA A 24 20.33 -11.03 -15.06
N GLN A 25 20.81 -10.28 -16.03
CA GLN A 25 21.61 -9.06 -15.91
C GLN A 25 21.40 -8.34 -14.58
N SER A 26 22.46 -7.76 -14.03
CA SER A 26 22.54 -7.10 -12.73
C SER A 26 21.51 -5.97 -12.52
N PHE A 27 20.27 -6.33 -12.24
CA PHE A 27 19.32 -5.40 -11.66
C PHE A 27 19.59 -5.32 -10.16
N SER A 28 19.86 -4.14 -9.61
CA SER A 28 19.90 -3.95 -8.18
C SER A 28 18.49 -4.15 -7.62
N GLY A 29 18.33 -5.05 -6.65
CA GLY A 29 17.05 -5.22 -5.97
C GLY A 29 16.74 -3.98 -5.14
N ALA A 30 15.71 -3.22 -5.52
CA ALA A 30 15.22 -2.09 -4.73
C ALA A 30 14.33 -2.60 -3.60
N LYS A 31 14.95 -2.93 -2.48
CA LYS A 31 14.32 -3.53 -1.30
C LYS A 31 13.13 -2.72 -0.75
N TYR A 32 13.11 -1.40 -0.96
CA TYR A 32 12.07 -0.49 -0.50
C TYR A 32 11.38 0.27 -1.64
N GLY A 33 11.64 -0.10 -2.87
CA GLY A 33 11.18 0.65 -4.04
C GLY A 33 9.66 0.67 -4.26
N GLY A 34 8.90 -0.18 -3.58
CA GLY A 34 7.43 -0.20 -3.59
C GLY A 34 6.78 0.27 -2.30
N ASP A 35 7.57 0.77 -1.32
CA ASP A 35 7.06 1.03 0.04
C ASP A 35 6.04 2.17 0.13
N PHE A 36 6.04 3.11 -0.81
CA PHE A 36 5.00 4.13 -0.86
C PHE A 36 3.58 3.52 -0.98
N LEU A 37 3.44 2.35 -1.59
CA LEU A 37 2.19 1.60 -1.65
C LEU A 37 1.91 0.79 -0.37
N SER A 38 2.86 0.61 0.54
CA SER A 38 2.63 -0.17 1.77
C SER A 38 1.74 0.55 2.79
N VAL A 39 1.54 1.86 2.62
CA VAL A 39 0.72 2.70 3.52
C VAL A 39 -0.75 2.27 3.56
N GLY A 40 -1.26 1.65 2.50
CA GLY A 40 -2.64 1.18 2.41
C GLY A 40 -3.64 2.27 2.00
N ALA A 41 -4.79 1.83 1.48
CA ALA A 41 -5.90 2.68 1.04
C ALA A 41 -7.08 2.60 2.01
N GLY A 42 -7.68 3.75 2.33
CA GLY A 42 -8.88 3.86 3.15
C GLY A 42 -8.63 3.92 4.65
N ALA A 43 -9.40 4.77 5.34
CA ALA A 43 -9.33 4.94 6.80
C ALA A 43 -9.93 3.74 7.54
N ARG A 44 -10.92 3.05 6.96
CA ARG A 44 -11.47 1.81 7.51
C ARG A 44 -10.40 0.74 7.65
N ALA A 45 -9.58 0.53 6.63
CA ALA A 45 -8.51 -0.45 6.66
C ALA A 45 -7.43 -0.10 7.69
N LEU A 46 -7.04 1.18 7.80
CA LEU A 46 -6.12 1.63 8.85
C LEU A 46 -6.65 1.30 10.24
N GLY A 47 -7.94 1.62 10.52
CA GLY A 47 -8.57 1.31 11.81
C GLY A 47 -8.64 -0.18 12.13
N MET A 48 -8.60 -1.04 11.11
CA MET A 48 -8.56 -2.51 11.20
C MET A 48 -7.13 -3.08 11.26
N GLY A 49 -6.11 -2.25 11.55
CA GLY A 49 -4.73 -2.67 11.55
C GLY A 49 -4.22 -3.16 10.20
N SER A 50 -4.80 -2.69 9.10
CA SER A 50 -4.53 -3.14 7.71
C SER A 50 -4.95 -4.59 7.43
N ALA A 51 -5.67 -5.28 8.32
CA ALA A 51 -6.25 -6.61 8.07
C ALA A 51 -7.49 -6.46 7.17
N HIS A 52 -7.30 -6.41 5.86
CA HIS A 52 -8.35 -6.03 4.91
C HIS A 52 -8.43 -6.89 3.64
N VAL A 53 -7.48 -7.80 3.39
CA VAL A 53 -7.37 -8.62 2.17
C VAL A 53 -8.59 -9.50 1.93
N ALA A 54 -9.15 -10.09 2.99
CA ALA A 54 -10.32 -10.96 2.88
C ALA A 54 -11.64 -10.21 2.97
N ILE A 55 -11.69 -9.09 3.72
CA ILE A 55 -12.94 -8.41 4.08
C ILE A 55 -13.30 -7.22 3.16
N THR A 56 -12.34 -6.76 2.33
CA THR A 56 -12.58 -5.66 1.40
C THR A 56 -13.71 -5.99 0.43
N ASN A 57 -14.64 -5.04 0.20
CA ASN A 57 -15.85 -5.24 -0.59
C ASN A 57 -16.38 -3.95 -1.23
N ASP A 58 -15.55 -2.96 -1.39
CA ASP A 58 -15.84 -1.65 -1.97
C ASP A 58 -14.75 -1.25 -2.98
N VAL A 59 -14.76 0.00 -3.46
CA VAL A 59 -13.80 0.51 -4.44
C VAL A 59 -12.34 0.43 -3.97
N THR A 60 -12.06 0.41 -2.64
CA THR A 60 -10.71 0.24 -2.11
C THR A 60 -10.16 -1.17 -2.33
N SER A 61 -11.01 -2.12 -2.73
CA SER A 61 -10.59 -3.47 -3.13
C SER A 61 -9.59 -3.47 -4.28
N ALA A 62 -9.63 -2.48 -5.16
CA ALA A 62 -8.62 -2.29 -6.20
C ALA A 62 -7.18 -2.31 -5.63
N TYR A 63 -7.00 -1.80 -4.43
CA TYR A 63 -5.72 -1.81 -3.73
C TYR A 63 -5.52 -3.08 -2.88
N TRP A 64 -6.52 -3.44 -2.04
CA TRP A 64 -6.35 -4.49 -1.01
C TRP A 64 -6.41 -5.91 -1.56
N ASN A 65 -7.35 -6.17 -2.45
CA ASN A 65 -7.54 -7.43 -3.16
C ASN A 65 -8.54 -7.22 -4.29
N PRO A 66 -8.13 -7.16 -5.55
CA PRO A 66 -9.02 -6.84 -6.66
C PRO A 66 -10.24 -7.77 -6.76
N ALA A 67 -10.17 -9.00 -6.24
CA ALA A 67 -11.32 -9.90 -6.18
C ALA A 67 -12.50 -9.34 -5.38
N GLY A 68 -12.25 -8.41 -4.45
CA GLY A 68 -13.28 -7.74 -3.66
C GLY A 68 -14.17 -6.80 -4.46
N LEU A 69 -13.70 -6.28 -5.60
CA LEU A 69 -14.49 -5.43 -6.50
C LEU A 69 -15.72 -6.16 -7.07
N ALA A 70 -15.72 -7.50 -7.10
CA ALA A 70 -16.88 -8.29 -7.53
C ALA A 70 -18.11 -8.11 -6.61
N ASP A 71 -17.97 -7.51 -5.43
CA ASP A 71 -19.08 -7.19 -4.53
C ASP A 71 -19.65 -5.78 -4.77
N VAL A 72 -19.02 -4.95 -5.59
CA VAL A 72 -19.50 -3.61 -5.93
C VAL A 72 -20.73 -3.74 -6.83
N GLN A 73 -21.87 -3.17 -6.38
CA GLN A 73 -23.15 -3.32 -7.07
C GLN A 73 -23.65 -2.03 -7.75
N SER A 74 -23.05 -0.91 -7.41
CA SER A 74 -23.38 0.42 -7.98
C SER A 74 -22.09 1.20 -8.20
N LEU A 75 -22.17 2.33 -8.89
CA LEU A 75 -21.02 3.22 -9.04
C LEU A 75 -20.51 3.59 -7.64
N ASP A 76 -19.25 3.29 -7.36
CA ASP A 76 -18.60 3.48 -6.06
C ASP A 76 -17.38 4.38 -6.24
N ILE A 77 -17.35 5.51 -5.54
CA ILE A 77 -16.30 6.54 -5.64
C ILE A 77 -15.73 6.77 -4.25
N ALA A 78 -14.41 6.78 -4.12
CA ALA A 78 -13.75 7.07 -2.84
C ALA A 78 -12.60 8.07 -3.01
N TYR A 79 -12.40 8.86 -1.96
CA TYR A 79 -11.22 9.68 -1.76
C TYR A 79 -10.71 9.49 -0.34
N MET A 80 -9.39 9.48 -0.18
CA MET A 80 -8.70 9.39 1.11
C MET A 80 -7.55 10.39 1.13
N HIS A 81 -7.41 11.06 2.26
CA HIS A 81 -6.24 11.86 2.60
C HIS A 81 -5.64 11.38 3.92
N SER A 82 -4.31 11.36 4.00
CA SER A 82 -3.59 10.97 5.21
C SER A 82 -2.29 11.77 5.32
N GLU A 83 -1.98 12.20 6.53
CA GLU A 83 -0.71 12.87 6.86
C GLU A 83 0.11 12.00 7.80
N ARG A 84 1.43 12.00 7.61
CA ARG A 84 2.41 11.35 8.48
C ARG A 84 3.57 12.31 8.77
N PHE A 85 4.32 11.98 9.82
CA PHE A 85 5.50 12.76 10.23
C PHE A 85 5.17 14.24 10.43
N ALA A 86 4.11 14.51 11.20
CA ALA A 86 3.62 15.86 11.50
C ALA A 86 3.29 16.70 10.23
N GLY A 87 2.72 16.05 9.20
CA GLY A 87 2.31 16.71 7.96
C GLY A 87 3.41 16.87 6.90
N ILE A 88 4.62 16.33 7.15
CA ILE A 88 5.72 16.39 6.15
C ILE A 88 5.38 15.52 4.94
N VAL A 89 4.80 14.34 5.16
CA VAL A 89 4.46 13.39 4.10
C VAL A 89 2.95 13.30 3.96
N SER A 90 2.44 13.61 2.79
CA SER A 90 1.03 13.47 2.43
C SER A 90 0.77 12.23 1.59
N TYR A 91 -0.40 11.62 1.80
CA TYR A 91 -0.89 10.49 1.02
C TYR A 91 -2.30 10.75 0.57
N ASP A 92 -2.54 10.61 -0.71
CA ASP A 92 -3.85 10.74 -1.33
C ASP A 92 -4.18 9.46 -2.09
N TYR A 93 -5.42 9.00 -1.96
CA TYR A 93 -5.96 7.90 -2.74
C TYR A 93 -7.31 8.31 -3.30
N GLY A 94 -7.50 8.15 -4.60
CA GLY A 94 -8.77 8.36 -5.29
C GLY A 94 -9.12 7.13 -6.11
N ALA A 95 -10.39 6.73 -6.11
CA ALA A 95 -10.81 5.57 -6.88
C ALA A 95 -12.27 5.66 -7.33
N VAL A 96 -12.54 5.04 -8.47
CA VAL A 96 -13.89 4.84 -9.01
C VAL A 96 -14.03 3.39 -9.48
N ALA A 97 -15.13 2.74 -9.08
CA ALA A 97 -15.48 1.39 -9.54
C ALA A 97 -16.87 1.41 -10.18
N TYR A 98 -16.98 0.75 -11.32
CA TYR A 98 -18.19 0.67 -12.10
C TYR A 98 -18.57 -0.80 -12.37
N PRO A 99 -19.72 -1.28 -11.84
CA PRO A 99 -20.19 -2.64 -12.08
C PRO A 99 -20.76 -2.78 -13.49
N LEU A 100 -20.33 -3.78 -14.22
CA LEU A 100 -20.82 -4.18 -15.53
C LEU A 100 -21.94 -5.21 -15.32
N LYS A 101 -23.18 -4.73 -15.20
CA LYS A 101 -24.35 -5.52 -14.76
C LYS A 101 -24.61 -6.80 -15.58
N GLU A 102 -24.28 -6.79 -16.88
CA GLU A 102 -24.52 -7.91 -17.77
C GLU A 102 -23.53 -9.08 -17.56
N SER A 103 -22.33 -8.79 -17.02
CA SER A 103 -21.24 -9.78 -16.92
C SER A 103 -20.86 -10.16 -15.49
N GLU A 104 -21.61 -9.68 -14.48
CA GLU A 104 -21.27 -9.85 -13.06
C GLU A 104 -19.81 -9.44 -12.74
N SER A 105 -19.31 -8.47 -13.49
CA SER A 105 -17.93 -8.01 -13.42
C SER A 105 -17.87 -6.53 -13.02
N THR A 106 -16.75 -6.10 -12.50
CA THR A 106 -16.52 -4.70 -12.13
C THR A 106 -15.18 -4.25 -12.69
N ILE A 107 -15.16 -3.05 -13.24
CA ILE A 107 -13.93 -2.35 -13.61
C ILE A 107 -13.69 -1.22 -12.62
N ALA A 108 -12.42 -0.92 -12.34
CA ALA A 108 -12.07 0.22 -11.50
C ALA A 108 -10.80 0.92 -11.99
N LEU A 109 -10.73 2.20 -11.65
CA LEU A 109 -9.55 3.04 -11.82
C LEU A 109 -9.21 3.63 -10.45
N SER A 110 -7.98 3.47 -10.01
CA SER A 110 -7.49 4.05 -8.77
C SER A 110 -6.22 4.85 -9.02
N PHE A 111 -6.05 5.89 -8.23
CA PHE A 111 -4.87 6.73 -8.18
C PHE A 111 -4.36 6.80 -6.74
N PHE A 112 -3.06 6.67 -6.57
CA PHE A 112 -2.40 6.81 -5.29
C PHE A 112 -1.22 7.78 -5.45
N ARG A 113 -1.08 8.73 -4.51
CA ARG A 113 0.04 9.68 -4.46
C ARG A 113 0.60 9.72 -3.03
N GLN A 114 1.91 9.62 -2.94
CA GLN A 114 2.68 10.04 -1.76
C GLN A 114 3.52 11.24 -2.16
N GLY A 115 3.61 12.26 -1.32
CA GLY A 115 4.38 13.45 -1.65
C GLY A 115 5.04 14.10 -0.44
N VAL A 116 6.17 14.74 -0.70
CA VAL A 116 6.85 15.67 0.19
C VAL A 116 7.08 16.96 -0.58
N ASP A 117 6.53 18.04 -0.09
CA ASP A 117 6.61 19.35 -0.74
C ASP A 117 7.58 20.26 0.02
N ASN A 118 8.00 21.36 -0.61
CA ASN A 118 8.84 22.41 -0.03
C ASN A 118 10.22 21.91 0.44
N ILE A 119 10.85 21.01 -0.29
CA ILE A 119 12.21 20.54 -0.02
C ILE A 119 13.19 21.63 -0.53
N ALA A 120 14.08 22.08 0.34
CA ALA A 120 15.06 23.10 -0.03
C ALA A 120 16.16 22.50 -0.93
N ASN A 121 16.31 23.04 -2.14
CA ASN A 121 17.47 22.79 -2.99
C ASN A 121 18.55 23.81 -2.64
N THR A 122 19.64 23.35 -2.07
CA THR A 122 20.76 24.18 -1.61
C THR A 122 21.99 24.09 -2.52
N LEU A 123 21.92 23.41 -3.65
CA LEU A 123 23.06 23.19 -4.57
C LEU A 123 23.68 24.51 -5.03
N ASN A 124 22.84 25.50 -5.35
CA ASN A 124 23.29 26.81 -5.83
C ASN A 124 23.70 27.78 -4.70
N ALA A 125 23.49 27.42 -3.42
CA ALA A 125 23.83 28.23 -2.28
C ALA A 125 25.31 28.14 -1.86
N TRP A 126 26.09 27.27 -2.50
CA TRP A 126 27.53 27.07 -2.25
C TRP A 126 28.38 27.81 -3.27
N ASP A 127 29.43 28.55 -2.80
CA ASP A 127 30.45 29.18 -3.63
C ASP A 127 31.62 28.20 -3.76
N ARG A 128 31.78 27.63 -4.92
CA ARG A 128 32.79 26.62 -5.23
C ARG A 128 34.22 27.20 -5.12
N ASP A 129 34.45 28.41 -5.67
CA ASP A 129 35.79 28.98 -5.74
C ASP A 129 36.34 29.31 -4.36
N ARG A 130 35.46 29.66 -3.44
CA ARG A 130 35.80 29.99 -2.04
C ARG A 130 35.68 28.79 -1.11
N ASN A 131 35.02 27.73 -1.54
CA ASN A 131 34.61 26.55 -0.75
C ASN A 131 33.86 26.95 0.54
N LEU A 132 32.91 27.86 0.42
CA LEU A 132 32.10 28.45 1.49
C LEU A 132 30.66 28.69 1.00
N PRO A 133 29.67 28.85 1.89
CA PRO A 133 28.36 29.35 1.50
C PRO A 133 28.47 30.71 0.82
N ARG A 134 27.65 31.00 -0.17
CA ARG A 134 27.54 32.31 -0.81
C ARG A 134 27.12 33.37 0.20
N GLU A 135 27.41 34.66 -0.08
CA GLU A 135 26.78 35.74 0.64
C GLU A 135 25.27 35.73 0.40
N ASN A 136 24.47 35.75 1.48
CA ASN A 136 23.01 35.55 1.48
C ASN A 136 22.62 34.26 0.79
N PRO A 137 22.97 33.08 1.33
CA PRO A 137 22.73 31.80 0.69
C PRO A 137 21.21 31.50 0.47
N GLU A 138 20.34 32.16 1.25
CA GLU A 138 18.88 32.12 1.13
C GLU A 138 18.37 32.61 -0.23
N ASP A 139 19.08 33.51 -0.90
CA ASP A 139 18.71 34.05 -2.23
C ASP A 139 18.89 32.99 -3.36
N TYR A 140 19.64 31.93 -3.05
CA TYR A 140 19.96 30.83 -3.99
C TYR A 140 19.25 29.52 -3.66
N ILE A 141 18.40 29.51 -2.62
CA ILE A 141 17.63 28.32 -2.24
C ILE A 141 16.33 28.29 -3.03
N GLU A 142 16.20 27.28 -3.84
CA GLU A 142 14.96 26.94 -4.55
C GLU A 142 14.22 25.84 -3.82
N GLN A 143 12.91 25.70 -4.07
CA GLN A 143 12.12 24.61 -3.48
C GLN A 143 11.69 23.64 -4.57
N PHE A 144 11.72 22.35 -4.23
CA PHE A 144 11.19 21.30 -5.09
C PHE A 144 10.31 20.33 -4.29
N SER A 145 9.62 19.44 -5.00
CA SER A 145 8.77 18.41 -4.41
C SER A 145 9.20 17.05 -4.90
N VAL A 146 9.03 16.05 -4.05
CA VAL A 146 9.17 14.62 -4.38
C VAL A 146 7.78 13.98 -4.38
N ALA A 147 7.48 13.17 -5.37
CA ALA A 147 6.20 12.48 -5.44
C ALA A 147 6.34 11.07 -6.01
N ASP A 148 5.70 10.13 -5.34
CA ASP A 148 5.48 8.77 -5.82
C ASP A 148 4.01 8.63 -6.19
N MET A 149 3.71 8.14 -7.39
CA MET A 149 2.36 8.01 -7.92
C MET A 149 2.13 6.60 -8.43
N ALA A 150 0.91 6.10 -8.27
CA ALA A 150 0.47 4.85 -8.90
C ALA A 150 -0.91 5.01 -9.52
N PHE A 151 -1.07 4.48 -10.73
CA PHE A 151 -2.34 4.31 -11.41
C PHE A 151 -2.64 2.82 -11.50
N ILE A 152 -3.82 2.41 -11.06
CA ILE A 152 -4.23 1.01 -10.97
C ILE A 152 -5.52 0.84 -11.76
N PHE A 153 -5.46 0.04 -12.83
CA PHE A 153 -6.61 -0.38 -13.61
C PHE A 153 -7.00 -1.79 -13.15
N SER A 154 -8.23 -1.96 -12.70
CA SER A 154 -8.69 -3.19 -12.10
C SER A 154 -9.84 -3.80 -12.88
N TYR A 155 -9.86 -5.13 -12.93
CA TYR A 155 -10.99 -5.92 -13.39
C TYR A 155 -11.24 -7.04 -12.40
N ALA A 156 -12.49 -7.26 -12.03
CA ALA A 156 -12.89 -8.37 -11.18
C ALA A 156 -14.18 -8.99 -11.65
N THR A 157 -14.36 -10.26 -11.36
CA THR A 157 -15.58 -10.98 -11.67
C THR A 157 -15.86 -12.10 -10.67
N ARG A 158 -17.11 -12.51 -10.61
CA ARG A 158 -17.57 -13.63 -9.79
C ARG A 158 -17.56 -14.91 -10.62
N ALA A 159 -16.71 -15.87 -10.24
CA ALA A 159 -16.62 -17.17 -10.91
C ALA A 159 -17.69 -18.17 -10.42
N SER A 160 -18.12 -18.04 -9.15
CA SER A 160 -19.25 -18.76 -8.57
C SER A 160 -19.87 -17.92 -7.45
N LYS A 161 -20.92 -18.44 -6.79
CA LYS A 161 -21.51 -17.77 -5.62
C LYS A 161 -20.50 -17.51 -4.50
N GLU A 162 -19.50 -18.40 -4.38
CA GLU A 162 -18.52 -18.37 -3.31
C GLU A 162 -17.16 -17.80 -3.76
N LEU A 163 -16.82 -17.87 -5.06
CA LEU A 163 -15.50 -17.57 -5.59
C LEU A 163 -15.51 -16.32 -6.47
N SER A 164 -14.69 -15.34 -6.14
CA SER A 164 -14.37 -14.20 -6.99
C SER A 164 -12.87 -14.10 -7.23
N TRP A 165 -12.50 -13.51 -8.36
CA TRP A 165 -11.12 -13.20 -8.69
C TRP A 165 -11.03 -11.83 -9.36
N GLY A 166 -9.85 -11.24 -9.33
CA GLY A 166 -9.58 -9.97 -9.98
C GLY A 166 -8.11 -9.80 -10.31
N VAL A 167 -7.84 -8.88 -11.20
CA VAL A 167 -6.49 -8.51 -11.64
C VAL A 167 -6.35 -7.00 -11.70
N ASN A 168 -5.13 -6.53 -11.48
CA ASN A 168 -4.74 -5.14 -11.68
C ASN A 168 -3.63 -5.04 -12.72
N ALA A 169 -3.68 -3.99 -13.53
CA ALA A 169 -2.54 -3.46 -14.25
C ALA A 169 -2.12 -2.15 -13.58
N LYS A 170 -0.87 -2.06 -13.16
CA LYS A 170 -0.35 -0.95 -12.37
C LYS A 170 0.79 -0.25 -13.11
N ILE A 171 0.73 1.07 -13.14
CA ILE A 171 1.79 1.96 -13.62
C ILE A 171 2.20 2.83 -12.45
N VAL A 172 3.49 2.93 -12.18
CA VAL A 172 4.04 3.78 -11.14
C VAL A 172 4.96 4.83 -11.75
N ASN A 173 4.98 6.01 -11.13
CA ASN A 173 5.93 7.07 -11.43
C ASN A 173 6.53 7.57 -10.12
N HIS A 174 7.85 7.62 -10.06
CA HIS A 174 8.59 8.25 -8.98
C HIS A 174 9.25 9.50 -9.53
N ARG A 175 9.03 10.64 -8.89
CA ARG A 175 9.61 11.92 -9.28
C ARG A 175 10.41 12.51 -8.14
N LEU A 176 11.70 12.71 -8.36
CA LEU A 176 12.62 13.34 -7.42
C LEU A 176 12.91 14.77 -7.87
N GLY A 177 11.95 15.67 -7.68
CA GLY A 177 12.06 17.06 -8.11
C GLY A 177 12.36 17.18 -9.60
N PRO A 178 13.31 18.06 -9.99
CA PRO A 178 13.81 18.16 -11.35
C PRO A 178 14.89 17.13 -11.69
N PHE A 179 15.51 16.49 -10.68
CA PHE A 179 16.76 15.73 -10.79
C PHE A 179 16.59 14.36 -11.45
N ALA A 180 15.50 13.67 -11.14
CA ALA A 180 15.29 12.32 -11.67
C ALA A 180 13.82 11.92 -11.66
N ASP A 181 13.44 11.04 -12.58
CA ASP A 181 12.17 10.36 -12.57
C ASP A 181 12.33 8.86 -12.90
N ALA A 182 11.39 8.06 -12.43
CA ALA A 182 11.31 6.65 -12.80
C ALA A 182 9.89 6.26 -13.16
N TRP A 183 9.78 5.41 -14.17
CA TRP A 183 8.53 4.75 -14.54
C TRP A 183 8.63 3.27 -14.32
N GLY A 184 7.57 2.68 -13.76
CA GLY A 184 7.48 1.25 -13.54
C GLY A 184 6.10 0.72 -13.84
N TYR A 185 6.02 -0.58 -14.06
CA TYR A 185 4.75 -1.27 -14.30
C TYR A 185 4.79 -2.68 -13.72
N SER A 186 3.61 -3.17 -13.34
CA SER A 186 3.42 -4.52 -12.85
C SER A 186 1.97 -4.98 -12.99
N LEU A 187 1.74 -6.26 -12.75
CA LEU A 187 0.42 -6.86 -12.64
C LEU A 187 0.23 -7.41 -11.23
N ASP A 188 -1.01 -7.31 -10.72
CA ASP A 188 -1.43 -7.97 -9.49
C ASP A 188 -2.54 -8.96 -9.79
N ALA A 189 -2.70 -9.97 -8.94
CA ALA A 189 -3.81 -10.93 -9.03
C ALA A 189 -4.37 -11.24 -7.64
N GLY A 190 -5.68 -11.32 -7.54
CA GLY A 190 -6.37 -11.60 -6.29
C GLY A 190 -7.48 -12.63 -6.44
N VAL A 191 -7.67 -13.41 -5.38
CA VAL A 191 -8.74 -14.38 -5.27
C VAL A 191 -9.39 -14.23 -3.89
N ARG A 192 -10.70 -14.40 -3.83
CA ARG A 192 -11.46 -14.44 -2.59
C ARG A 192 -12.49 -15.56 -2.63
N TYR A 193 -12.57 -16.30 -1.52
CA TYR A 193 -13.52 -17.38 -1.33
C TYR A 193 -14.36 -17.11 -0.08
N GLN A 194 -15.70 -17.20 -0.22
CA GLN A 194 -16.66 -16.99 0.86
C GLN A 194 -17.30 -18.30 1.30
N MET A 195 -17.24 -18.58 2.59
CA MET A 195 -17.87 -19.73 3.25
C MET A 195 -18.86 -19.25 4.31
N GLY A 196 -20.11 -19.04 3.94
CA GLY A 196 -21.07 -18.43 4.84
C GLY A 196 -20.59 -17.04 5.32
N ASN A 197 -20.39 -16.90 6.60
CA ASN A 197 -19.95 -15.65 7.22
C ASN A 197 -18.41 -15.48 7.25
N THR A 198 -17.66 -16.44 6.75
CA THR A 198 -16.19 -16.41 6.70
C THR A 198 -15.72 -16.16 5.28
N ARG A 199 -14.75 -15.26 5.13
CA ARG A 199 -14.07 -14.96 3.87
C ARG A 199 -12.59 -15.27 3.99
N VAL A 200 -12.02 -15.82 2.94
CA VAL A 200 -10.57 -16.03 2.80
C VAL A 200 -10.12 -15.30 1.54
N GLY A 201 -9.07 -14.55 1.64
CA GLY A 201 -8.51 -13.77 0.53
C GLY A 201 -7.04 -14.08 0.32
N VAL A 202 -6.63 -14.08 -0.93
CA VAL A 202 -5.22 -14.14 -1.35
C VAL A 202 -5.01 -13.06 -2.40
N HIS A 203 -3.96 -12.28 -2.26
CA HIS A 203 -3.57 -11.23 -3.19
C HIS A 203 -2.06 -11.30 -3.42
N VAL A 204 -1.64 -11.40 -4.66
CA VAL A 204 -0.24 -11.30 -5.08
C VAL A 204 -0.06 -9.95 -5.72
N MET A 205 0.62 -9.05 -5.03
CA MET A 205 1.04 -7.76 -5.56
C MET A 205 2.34 -7.94 -6.35
N ASP A 206 2.47 -7.18 -7.43
CA ASP A 206 3.65 -7.17 -8.29
C ASP A 206 4.03 -8.59 -8.81
N LEU A 207 3.01 -9.38 -9.19
CA LEU A 207 3.16 -10.77 -9.66
C LEU A 207 4.21 -10.92 -10.77
N THR A 208 4.30 -9.93 -11.66
CA THR A 208 5.29 -9.90 -12.76
C THR A 208 6.63 -9.33 -12.35
N THR A 209 6.83 -9.03 -11.06
CA THR A 209 7.90 -8.17 -10.56
C THR A 209 7.77 -6.74 -11.13
N MET A 210 7.72 -5.72 -10.30
CA MET A 210 7.70 -4.34 -10.78
C MET A 210 9.10 -3.96 -11.24
N MET A 211 9.26 -3.64 -12.51
CA MET A 211 10.48 -3.07 -13.06
C MET A 211 10.34 -1.56 -13.13
N LYS A 212 11.32 -0.83 -12.59
CA LYS A 212 11.40 0.62 -12.64
C LYS A 212 12.63 1.05 -13.44
N PHE A 213 12.40 2.01 -14.32
CA PHE A 213 13.40 2.58 -15.22
C PHE A 213 13.63 4.03 -14.80
N TRP A 214 14.84 4.32 -14.31
CA TRP A 214 15.24 5.64 -13.88
C TRP A 214 15.83 6.45 -15.04
N SER A 215 15.48 7.73 -15.10
CA SER A 215 16.08 8.75 -15.92
C SER A 215 16.59 9.86 -14.99
N VAL A 216 17.85 10.24 -15.12
CA VAL A 216 18.49 11.30 -14.34
C VAL A 216 18.76 12.47 -15.27
N ASP A 217 18.40 13.67 -14.85
CA ASP A 217 18.73 14.91 -15.54
C ASP A 217 20.03 15.48 -14.95
N GLU A 218 21.14 15.14 -15.60
CA GLU A 218 22.48 15.56 -15.16
C GLU A 218 22.64 17.09 -15.16
N ALA A 219 21.90 17.80 -16.04
CA ALA A 219 21.99 19.26 -16.12
C ALA A 219 21.50 19.97 -14.85
N GLU A 220 20.56 19.37 -14.14
CA GLU A 220 20.00 19.92 -12.88
C GLU A 220 20.97 19.84 -11.69
N PHE A 221 22.03 19.02 -11.82
CA PHE A 221 23.09 18.93 -10.81
C PHE A 221 24.15 20.02 -10.95
N GLY A 222 24.18 20.72 -12.09
CA GLY A 222 25.15 21.79 -12.34
C GLY A 222 26.59 21.32 -12.12
N ASP A 223 27.35 22.06 -11.31
CA ASP A 223 28.77 21.78 -11.00
C ASP A 223 28.94 20.82 -9.80
N PHE A 224 27.98 19.92 -9.55
CA PHE A 224 27.97 19.05 -8.37
C PHE A 224 29.25 18.20 -8.25
N GLU A 225 29.63 17.48 -9.32
CA GLU A 225 30.82 16.61 -9.33
C GLU A 225 32.09 17.41 -9.03
N GLU A 226 32.21 18.58 -9.64
CA GLU A 226 33.38 19.45 -9.47
C GLU A 226 33.41 20.12 -8.07
N THR A 227 32.22 20.36 -7.49
CA THR A 227 32.09 21.03 -6.19
C THR A 227 32.31 20.08 -5.01
N PHE A 228 31.75 18.87 -5.08
CA PHE A 228 31.74 17.92 -3.98
C PHE A 228 32.65 16.72 -4.19
N GLY A 229 33.14 16.49 -5.39
CA GLY A 229 34.02 15.38 -5.73
C GLY A 229 33.33 14.02 -5.85
N ASP A 230 31.99 14.00 -5.76
CA ASP A 230 31.16 12.83 -5.90
C ASP A 230 30.58 12.74 -7.31
N GLU A 231 30.47 11.53 -7.86
CA GLU A 231 29.83 11.29 -9.16
C GLU A 231 28.32 11.52 -9.08
N ILE A 232 27.72 12.08 -10.14
CA ILE A 232 26.27 12.17 -10.27
C ILE A 232 25.70 10.75 -10.30
N PRO A 233 24.65 10.46 -9.49
CA PRO A 233 24.04 9.13 -9.48
C PRO A 233 23.57 8.73 -10.87
N SER A 234 24.13 7.66 -11.43
CA SER A 234 23.62 7.08 -12.67
C SER A 234 22.31 6.34 -12.39
N GLY A 235 21.25 6.63 -13.13
CA GLY A 235 19.97 5.93 -13.01
C GLY A 235 20.11 4.44 -13.26
N GLN A 236 20.03 3.62 -12.21
CA GLN A 236 20.02 2.16 -12.35
C GLN A 236 18.59 1.65 -12.33
N ASN A 237 18.28 0.72 -13.25
CA ASN A 237 17.00 0.05 -13.26
C ASN A 237 16.80 -0.74 -11.97
N GLU A 238 15.65 -0.62 -11.37
CA GLU A 238 15.29 -1.27 -10.11
C GLU A 238 14.23 -2.35 -10.32
N ARG A 239 14.27 -3.35 -9.45
CA ARG A 239 13.30 -4.44 -9.41
C ARG A 239 12.71 -4.57 -8.00
N VAL A 240 11.37 -4.49 -7.91
CA VAL A 240 10.61 -4.75 -6.68
C VAL A 240 10.03 -6.15 -6.76
N LEU A 241 10.33 -6.98 -5.76
CA LEU A 241 9.86 -8.36 -5.71
C LEU A 241 8.37 -8.44 -5.35
N PRO A 242 7.67 -9.51 -5.77
CA PRO A 242 6.28 -9.73 -5.40
C PRO A 242 6.06 -9.74 -3.88
N THR A 243 4.86 -9.34 -3.47
CA THR A 243 4.37 -9.50 -2.10
C THR A 243 3.13 -10.39 -2.12
N LEU A 244 3.12 -11.44 -1.32
CA LEU A 244 1.96 -12.31 -1.14
C LEU A 244 1.22 -11.89 0.13
N LYS A 245 -0.05 -11.53 0.00
CA LYS A 245 -0.95 -11.19 1.10
C LYS A 245 -2.03 -12.24 1.23
N MET A 246 -2.23 -12.75 2.44
CA MET A 246 -3.26 -13.75 2.75
C MET A 246 -4.06 -13.28 3.94
N GLY A 247 -5.37 -13.45 3.88
CA GLY A 247 -6.25 -13.00 4.93
C GLY A 247 -7.44 -13.90 5.17
N VAL A 248 -7.96 -13.82 6.38
CA VAL A 248 -9.22 -14.41 6.79
C VAL A 248 -10.05 -13.37 7.55
N GLY A 249 -11.35 -13.33 7.27
CA GLY A 249 -12.30 -12.48 7.96
C GLY A 249 -13.56 -13.25 8.30
N HIS A 250 -14.14 -12.93 9.45
CA HIS A 250 -15.41 -13.49 9.89
C HIS A 250 -16.34 -12.38 10.38
N SER A 251 -17.59 -12.38 9.90
CA SER A 251 -18.61 -11.42 10.31
C SER A 251 -19.77 -12.13 10.98
N ARG A 252 -20.29 -11.58 12.07
CA ARG A 252 -21.44 -12.13 12.79
C ARG A 252 -22.44 -11.03 13.15
N GLU A 253 -23.69 -11.27 12.81
CA GLU A 253 -24.80 -10.41 13.22
C GLU A 253 -25.27 -10.77 14.63
N LEU A 254 -25.40 -9.77 15.49
CA LEU A 254 -25.83 -9.85 16.89
C LEU A 254 -26.89 -8.78 17.14
N GLY A 255 -28.14 -9.05 16.73
CA GLY A 255 -29.23 -8.08 16.77
C GLY A 255 -28.92 -6.84 15.90
N ASP A 256 -28.87 -5.66 16.51
CA ASP A 256 -28.56 -4.41 15.82
C ASP A 256 -27.05 -4.23 15.51
N PHE A 257 -26.21 -5.13 15.98
CA PHE A 257 -24.75 -5.06 15.79
C PHE A 257 -24.26 -6.09 14.79
N THR A 258 -23.28 -5.68 13.98
CA THR A 258 -22.44 -6.59 13.17
C THR A 258 -21.02 -6.52 13.71
N LEU A 259 -20.48 -7.67 14.12
CA LEU A 259 -19.07 -7.78 14.52
C LEU A 259 -18.29 -8.45 13.41
N THR A 260 -17.18 -7.82 13.01
CA THR A 260 -16.24 -8.35 12.00
C THR A 260 -14.85 -8.44 12.61
N GLY A 261 -14.26 -9.63 12.58
CA GLY A 261 -12.85 -9.86 12.89
C GLY A 261 -12.09 -10.22 11.63
N ALA A 262 -10.86 -9.72 11.49
CA ALA A 262 -9.98 -10.04 10.39
C ALA A 262 -8.55 -10.28 10.87
N PHE A 263 -7.85 -11.17 10.17
CA PHE A 263 -6.42 -11.44 10.35
C PHE A 263 -5.77 -11.66 8.99
N ASP A 264 -4.72 -10.92 8.70
CA ASP A 264 -3.96 -11.00 7.47
C ASP A 264 -2.47 -11.24 7.78
N VAL A 265 -1.75 -11.78 6.81
CA VAL A 265 -0.29 -11.90 6.82
C VAL A 265 0.24 -11.49 5.45
N ASP A 266 1.11 -10.49 5.45
CA ASP A 266 1.88 -10.11 4.29
C ASP A 266 3.22 -10.84 4.29
N MET A 267 3.56 -11.49 3.18
CA MET A 267 4.83 -12.21 3.00
C MET A 267 5.64 -11.49 1.93
N ARG A 268 6.83 -11.02 2.32
CA ARG A 268 7.79 -10.36 1.43
C ARG A 268 9.02 -11.25 1.25
N PHE A 269 9.45 -11.43 0.01
CA PHE A 269 10.60 -12.29 -0.36
C PHE A 269 11.93 -11.52 -0.30
N GLU A 270 11.94 -10.47 0.46
CA GLU A 270 13.09 -9.63 0.78
C GLU A 270 13.40 -9.77 2.27
N ASN A 271 14.65 -9.99 2.64
CA ASN A 271 15.04 -10.02 4.05
C ASN A 271 14.94 -8.61 4.65
N ARG A 272 13.77 -8.24 5.17
CA ARG A 272 13.52 -6.97 5.86
C ARG A 272 13.81 -7.13 7.35
N GLN A 273 14.99 -6.72 7.77
CA GLN A 273 15.45 -6.89 9.16
C GLN A 273 14.57 -6.18 10.19
N ALA A 274 13.84 -5.15 9.80
CA ALA A 274 12.90 -4.43 10.67
C ALA A 274 11.68 -5.26 11.08
N PHE A 275 11.31 -6.31 10.35
CA PHE A 275 10.20 -7.17 10.73
C PHE A 275 10.63 -8.19 11.78
N PHE A 276 9.79 -8.36 12.80
CA PHE A 276 10.06 -9.28 13.91
C PHE A 276 10.09 -10.74 13.46
N ILE A 277 9.22 -11.14 12.51
CA ILE A 277 9.14 -12.52 12.05
C ILE A 277 9.84 -12.65 10.70
N ASN A 278 11.01 -13.30 10.71
CA ASN A 278 11.78 -13.57 9.50
C ASN A 278 12.15 -15.06 9.45
N LEU A 279 11.99 -15.67 8.27
CA LEU A 279 12.39 -17.04 7.99
C LEU A 279 13.30 -17.05 6.75
N GLY A 280 14.61 -16.98 6.97
CA GLY A 280 15.59 -16.84 5.91
C GLY A 280 15.41 -15.53 5.14
N ARG A 281 15.04 -15.61 3.86
CA ARG A 281 14.80 -14.44 3.02
C ARG A 281 13.35 -13.92 3.05
N ILE A 282 12.45 -14.61 3.75
CA ILE A 282 11.04 -14.28 3.81
C ILE A 282 10.76 -13.52 5.10
N SER A 283 10.16 -12.35 4.98
CA SER A 283 9.68 -11.55 6.09
C SER A 283 8.16 -11.62 6.16
N PHE A 284 7.62 -11.71 7.37
CA PHE A 284 6.17 -11.80 7.62
C PHE A 284 5.72 -10.59 8.41
N GLU A 285 4.64 -9.99 7.96
CA GLU A 285 3.99 -8.85 8.61
C GLU A 285 2.54 -9.22 8.95
N PRO A 286 2.23 -9.58 10.20
CA PRO A 286 0.88 -9.91 10.63
C PRO A 286 0.07 -8.66 10.93
N HIS A 287 -1.22 -8.73 10.60
CA HIS A 287 -2.22 -7.70 10.82
C HIS A 287 -3.45 -8.31 11.48
N ALA A 288 -4.04 -7.60 12.44
CA ALA A 288 -5.29 -8.04 13.07
C ALA A 288 -6.23 -6.87 13.28
N GLY A 289 -7.53 -7.09 13.10
CA GLY A 289 -8.52 -6.04 13.25
C GLY A 289 -9.88 -6.55 13.73
N LEU A 290 -10.58 -5.67 14.44
CA LEU A 290 -11.94 -5.86 14.89
C LEU A 290 -12.78 -4.63 14.54
N GLU A 291 -13.96 -4.83 13.98
CA GLU A 291 -14.94 -3.81 13.66
C GLU A 291 -16.29 -4.17 14.29
N GLY A 292 -16.88 -3.24 15.03
CA GLY A 292 -18.26 -3.30 15.51
C GLY A 292 -19.09 -2.23 14.81
N THR A 293 -20.13 -2.65 14.08
CA THR A 293 -21.02 -1.73 13.36
C THR A 293 -22.43 -1.81 13.96
N TYR A 294 -22.98 -0.66 14.38
CA TYR A 294 -24.32 -0.53 14.92
C TYR A 294 -25.30 -0.05 13.84
N LYS A 295 -26.37 -0.82 13.62
CA LYS A 295 -27.46 -0.55 12.64
C LYS A 295 -26.94 -0.19 11.23
N ASN A 296 -25.80 -0.71 10.85
CA ASN A 296 -25.12 -0.36 9.59
C ASN A 296 -24.86 1.16 9.40
N ARG A 297 -24.78 1.92 10.51
CA ARG A 297 -24.59 3.38 10.48
C ARG A 297 -23.36 3.88 11.19
N LEU A 298 -23.04 3.29 12.33
CA LEU A 298 -21.91 3.72 13.17
C LEU A 298 -20.96 2.55 13.33
N SER A 299 -19.69 2.76 13.04
CA SER A 299 -18.66 1.74 13.17
C SER A 299 -17.55 2.21 14.09
N LEU A 300 -17.08 1.32 14.96
CA LEU A 300 -15.85 1.49 15.74
C LEU A 300 -14.90 0.36 15.39
N ARG A 301 -13.62 0.67 15.33
CA ARG A 301 -12.57 -0.24 14.90
C ARG A 301 -11.36 -0.16 15.81
N MET A 302 -10.70 -1.30 15.97
CA MET A 302 -9.39 -1.39 16.59
C MET A 302 -8.57 -2.44 15.86
N GLY A 303 -7.26 -2.24 15.83
CA GLY A 303 -6.37 -3.18 15.15
C GLY A 303 -4.94 -3.11 15.66
N LEU A 304 -4.14 -4.04 15.17
CA LEU A 304 -2.70 -4.15 15.40
C LEU A 304 -2.00 -4.39 14.07
N THR A 305 -0.94 -3.67 13.84
CA THR A 305 -0.11 -3.75 12.63
C THR A 305 1.35 -3.49 12.97
N ASP A 306 2.26 -3.58 11.99
CA ASP A 306 3.68 -3.26 12.07
C ASP A 306 4.38 -3.90 13.29
N VAL A 307 4.43 -5.23 13.29
CA VAL A 307 5.21 -5.96 14.29
C VAL A 307 6.68 -5.89 13.90
N THR A 308 7.39 -4.89 14.44
CA THR A 308 8.76 -4.56 14.07
C THR A 308 9.72 -4.72 15.24
N THR A 309 11.02 -4.71 14.95
CA THR A 309 12.10 -4.80 15.93
C THR A 309 13.06 -3.62 15.73
N ASP A 310 13.45 -2.97 16.80
CA ASP A 310 14.48 -1.92 16.77
C ASP A 310 15.92 -2.50 16.79
N LEU A 311 16.90 -1.61 16.75
CA LEU A 311 18.32 -1.97 16.80
C LEU A 311 18.75 -2.65 18.12
N ASN A 312 17.93 -2.56 19.18
CA ASN A 312 18.15 -3.18 20.48
C ASN A 312 17.37 -4.50 20.63
N ASN A 313 16.78 -5.01 19.54
CA ASN A 313 15.89 -6.18 19.52
C ASN A 313 14.62 -6.01 20.38
N GLN A 314 14.17 -4.78 20.64
CA GLN A 314 12.87 -4.54 21.27
C GLN A 314 11.76 -4.65 20.23
N VAL A 315 10.71 -5.40 20.57
CA VAL A 315 9.56 -5.61 19.69
C VAL A 315 8.55 -4.48 19.88
N TYR A 316 8.13 -3.89 18.79
CA TYR A 316 7.08 -2.86 18.74
C TYR A 316 5.91 -3.38 17.94
N ILE A 317 4.71 -3.02 18.39
CA ILE A 317 3.45 -3.31 17.71
C ILE A 317 2.69 -1.99 17.63
N SER A 318 2.20 -1.64 16.46
CA SER A 318 1.46 -0.40 16.22
C SER A 318 -0.04 -0.63 16.44
N PRO A 319 -0.64 -0.08 17.51
CA PRO A 319 -2.09 -0.10 17.66
C PRO A 319 -2.75 0.89 16.72
N THR A 320 -3.93 0.53 16.24
CA THR A 320 -4.74 1.37 15.37
C THR A 320 -6.16 1.51 15.92
N LEU A 321 -6.79 2.65 15.65
CA LEU A 321 -8.17 2.93 16.01
C LEU A 321 -8.90 3.52 14.80
N GLY A 322 -10.20 3.32 14.74
CA GLY A 322 -11.02 3.90 13.69
C GLY A 322 -12.47 4.11 14.09
N ALA A 323 -13.11 5.06 13.43
CA ALA A 323 -14.53 5.31 13.53
C ALA A 323 -15.11 5.56 12.14
N GLY A 324 -16.37 5.20 11.93
CA GLY A 324 -17.07 5.40 10.66
C GLY A 324 -18.52 5.79 10.85
N ILE A 325 -19.02 6.64 9.96
CA ILE A 325 -20.42 7.05 9.88
C ILE A 325 -20.92 6.74 8.48
N HIS A 326 -22.01 5.99 8.38
CA HIS A 326 -22.66 5.61 7.14
C HIS A 326 -24.03 6.27 7.04
N LEU A 327 -24.18 7.17 6.09
CA LEU A 327 -25.40 7.95 5.84
C LEU A 327 -25.94 7.61 4.44
N ASN A 328 -26.79 6.57 4.35
CA ASN A 328 -27.30 6.05 3.08
C ASN A 328 -26.17 5.70 2.10
N SER A 329 -25.97 6.58 1.10
CA SER A 329 -24.93 6.41 0.07
C SER A 329 -23.58 7.03 0.43
N VAL A 330 -23.44 7.70 1.56
CA VAL A 330 -22.21 8.41 1.96
C VAL A 330 -21.58 7.72 3.17
N PHE A 331 -20.29 7.41 3.07
CA PHE A 331 -19.50 6.79 4.11
C PHE A 331 -18.33 7.72 4.46
N ILE A 332 -18.21 8.08 5.70
CA ILE A 332 -17.11 8.89 6.22
C ILE A 332 -16.39 8.07 7.28
N ASP A 333 -15.12 7.81 7.04
CA ASP A 333 -14.29 7.04 7.95
C ASP A 333 -13.07 7.85 8.40
N TYR A 334 -12.73 7.68 9.66
CA TYR A 334 -11.51 8.19 10.27
C TYR A 334 -10.69 7.03 10.81
N GLY A 335 -9.38 7.08 10.59
CA GLY A 335 -8.41 6.12 11.10
C GLY A 335 -7.23 6.82 11.76
N PHE A 336 -6.74 6.23 12.82
CA PHE A 336 -5.62 6.69 13.60
C PHE A 336 -4.65 5.53 13.83
N ALA A 337 -3.36 5.79 13.68
CA ALA A 337 -2.30 4.84 13.99
C ALA A 337 -1.07 5.57 14.53
N ASN A 338 -0.26 4.84 15.31
CA ASN A 338 1.04 5.31 15.73
C ASN A 338 2.11 4.31 15.28
N PHE A 339 2.83 4.64 14.22
CA PHE A 339 3.91 3.82 13.65
C PHE A 339 5.30 4.14 14.24
N GLY A 340 5.38 5.00 15.25
CA GLY A 340 6.65 5.53 15.77
C GLY A 340 7.39 4.59 16.71
N GLY A 341 6.82 3.44 17.03
CA GLY A 341 7.46 2.52 18.02
C GLY A 341 7.90 3.22 19.29
N GLY A 342 8.33 3.45 20.12
CA GLY A 342 8.69 4.27 21.29
C GLY A 342 9.25 5.67 20.98
N ALA A 343 9.48 6.00 19.71
CA ALA A 343 10.02 7.29 19.27
C ALA A 343 8.95 8.25 18.74
N THR A 344 7.71 8.05 19.08
CA THR A 344 6.77 8.95 19.59
C THR A 344 5.96 9.97 18.79
N SER A 345 6.33 11.19 18.59
CA SER A 345 5.45 12.24 18.06
C SER A 345 5.41 12.28 16.51
N LEU A 346 6.44 11.77 15.86
CA LEU A 346 6.52 11.75 14.40
C LEU A 346 5.81 10.55 13.77
N GLY A 347 5.53 9.49 14.55
CA GLY A 347 4.88 8.26 14.07
C GLY A 347 3.37 8.31 13.98
N VAL A 348 2.72 9.39 14.43
CA VAL A 348 1.26 9.55 14.41
C VAL A 348 0.78 9.78 12.99
N THR A 349 -0.28 9.04 12.63
CA THR A 349 -0.95 9.14 11.34
C THR A 349 -2.43 9.37 11.55
N HIS A 350 -2.96 10.36 10.87
CA HIS A 350 -4.38 10.64 10.75
C HIS A 350 -4.82 10.37 9.32
N ARG A 351 -5.93 9.66 9.15
CA ARG A 351 -6.47 9.32 7.84
C ARG A 351 -7.97 9.56 7.81
N ILE A 352 -8.43 10.26 6.80
CA ILE A 352 -9.83 10.52 6.54
C ILE A 352 -10.19 9.95 5.17
N SER A 353 -11.33 9.28 5.08
CA SER A 353 -11.87 8.76 3.83
C SER A 353 -13.31 9.16 3.66
N LEU A 354 -13.65 9.54 2.45
CA LEU A 354 -15.02 9.75 1.98
C LEU A 354 -15.30 8.77 0.85
N ARG A 355 -16.42 8.04 0.96
CA ARG A 355 -16.90 7.16 -0.11
C ARG A 355 -18.37 7.41 -0.39
N VAL A 356 -18.73 7.40 -1.67
CA VAL A 356 -20.11 7.62 -2.15
C VAL A 356 -20.50 6.52 -3.11
N THR A 357 -21.67 5.92 -2.90
CA THR A 357 -22.28 4.93 -3.82
C THR A 357 -23.49 5.53 -4.52
N ILE A 358 -23.61 5.38 -5.85
CA ILE A 358 -24.63 5.99 -6.69
C ILE A 358 -25.34 4.93 -7.52
#